data_0f24061d1cd3d16093aaf1d8bf8a8302
#
_entry.id   0f24061d1cd3d16093aaf1d8bf8a8302
#
_cell.length_a   1.000
_cell.length_b   1.000
_cell.length_c   1.000
_cell.angle_alpha   90.00
_cell.angle_beta   90.00
_cell.angle_gamma   90.00
#
_symmetry.space_group_name_H-M   'P 1'
#
loop_
_entity.id
_entity.type
_entity.pdbx_description
1 polymer ?
#
loop_
_entity_poly.entity_id
_entity_poly.type
_entity_poly.pdbx_seq_one_letter_code
_entity_poly.pdbx_strand_id
1 'polypeptide(L)'
;SHLAYIKNERYTPAKMICILYWYGFSRKDITTIEKAEVSQEKRMVRNAALSKDAFSYLYRLSNMDDIEYIDYGGRVQRLHYPNSKYLIRKSMQATKSIKDVDMVSPFSISEAVRDLSAALSERPDSKKIHATSLQTNKIFCDLYDYEQQNAIDITDTTYLKAMDIPYVPHSEETSYRDFKSRYLQWRKFFYNA
;
A
#
# COMPACT_ATOMS: atom_id res chain seq x y z
N SER A 1 -2.69 -7.61 -9.50
CA SER A 1 -3.31 -6.82 -8.42
C SER A 1 -4.37 -5.89 -9.00
N HIS A 2 -5.48 -5.65 -8.28
CA HIS A 2 -6.56 -4.76 -8.74
C HIS A 2 -6.08 -3.32 -9.01
N LEU A 3 -5.00 -2.89 -8.41
CA LEU A 3 -4.40 -1.57 -8.64
C LEU A 3 -3.91 -1.39 -10.09
N ALA A 4 -3.53 -2.47 -10.77
CA ALA A 4 -3.09 -2.41 -12.18
C ALA A 4 -4.23 -2.05 -13.15
N TYR A 5 -5.49 -2.28 -12.76
CA TYR A 5 -6.65 -1.98 -13.61
C TYR A 5 -7.05 -0.50 -13.61
N ILE A 6 -6.59 0.29 -12.64
CA ILE A 6 -6.85 1.73 -12.63
C ILE A 6 -5.83 2.39 -13.54
N LYS A 7 -6.23 2.62 -14.79
CA LYS A 7 -5.37 3.27 -15.78
C LYS A 7 -5.27 4.79 -15.59
N ASN A 8 -6.22 5.41 -14.88
CA ASN A 8 -6.21 6.85 -14.70
C ASN A 8 -5.06 7.28 -13.76
N GLU A 9 -4.14 8.05 -14.28
CA GLU A 9 -2.95 8.53 -13.57
C GLU A 9 -3.26 9.49 -12.41
N ARG A 10 -4.47 10.03 -12.33
CA ARG A 10 -4.94 10.78 -11.17
C ARG A 10 -4.76 10.04 -9.86
N TYR A 11 -4.92 8.72 -9.88
CA TYR A 11 -4.81 7.87 -8.69
C TYR A 11 -3.41 7.38 -8.39
N THR A 12 -2.42 7.85 -9.12
CA THR A 12 -1.02 7.46 -8.95
C THR A 12 -0.50 7.64 -7.53
N PRO A 13 -0.70 8.79 -6.85
CA PRO A 13 -0.27 8.95 -5.47
C PRO A 13 -0.97 7.98 -4.51
N ALA A 14 -2.26 7.73 -4.72
CA ALA A 14 -3.02 6.79 -3.92
C ALA A 14 -2.51 5.35 -4.07
N LYS A 15 -2.11 4.95 -5.29
CA LYS A 15 -1.48 3.65 -5.54
C LYS A 15 -0.14 3.51 -4.82
N MET A 16 0.69 4.56 -4.83
CA MET A 16 1.96 4.59 -4.08
C MET A 16 1.71 4.40 -2.58
N ILE A 17 0.73 5.11 -2.04
CA ILE A 17 0.31 5.00 -0.64
C ILE A 17 -0.15 3.57 -0.33
N CYS A 18 -0.94 2.94 -1.19
CA CYS A 18 -1.38 1.56 -1.02
C CYS A 18 -0.22 0.57 -1.06
N ILE A 19 0.79 0.79 -1.91
CA ILE A 19 2.02 -0.01 -1.93
C ILE A 19 2.73 0.10 -0.58
N LEU A 20 2.91 1.30 -0.05
CA LEU A 20 3.56 1.50 1.25
C LEU A 20 2.77 0.83 2.39
N TYR A 21 1.45 0.95 2.41
CA TYR A 21 0.62 0.21 3.37
C TYR A 21 0.79 -1.30 3.25
N TRP A 22 0.86 -1.83 2.03
CA TRP A 22 1.09 -3.25 1.79
C TRP A 22 2.40 -3.73 2.42
N TYR A 23 3.45 -2.90 2.38
CA TYR A 23 4.74 -3.19 3.01
C TYR A 23 4.84 -2.80 4.49
N GLY A 24 3.72 -2.56 5.16
CA GLY A 24 3.64 -2.40 6.61
C GLY A 24 3.84 -0.98 7.13
N PHE A 25 4.05 0.01 6.25
CA PHE A 25 4.20 1.39 6.69
C PHE A 25 2.91 1.92 7.30
N SER A 26 3.01 2.54 8.47
CA SER A 26 1.88 3.24 9.07
C SER A 26 1.56 4.55 8.32
N ARG A 27 0.38 5.10 8.56
CA ARG A 27 0.02 6.41 8.01
C ARG A 27 1.03 7.50 8.38
N LYS A 28 1.54 7.47 9.60
CA LYS A 28 2.56 8.42 10.08
C LYS A 28 3.88 8.22 9.32
N ASP A 29 4.31 6.98 9.14
CA ASP A 29 5.52 6.68 8.37
C ASP A 29 5.43 7.23 6.94
N ILE A 30 4.31 6.95 6.26
CA ILE A 30 4.08 7.38 4.87
C ILE A 30 4.23 8.89 4.70
N THR A 31 3.80 9.68 5.69
CA THR A 31 3.95 11.15 5.63
C THR A 31 5.39 11.61 5.84
N THR A 32 6.23 10.83 6.49
CA THR A 32 7.58 11.23 6.92
C THR A 32 8.71 10.55 6.15
N ILE A 33 8.43 9.59 5.26
CA ILE A 33 9.47 8.95 4.43
C ILE A 33 10.14 9.99 3.56
N GLU A 34 11.47 10.10 3.65
CA GLU A 34 12.27 10.96 2.80
C GLU A 34 12.83 10.19 1.60
N LYS A 35 13.07 10.87 0.48
CA LYS A 35 13.69 10.28 -0.72
C LYS A 35 15.08 9.69 -0.42
N ALA A 36 15.80 10.29 0.54
CA ALA A 36 17.11 9.79 0.99
C ALA A 36 17.03 8.41 1.68
N GLU A 37 15.84 8.03 2.17
CA GLU A 37 15.60 6.70 2.80
C GLU A 37 15.25 5.62 1.76
N VAL A 38 15.32 5.94 0.46
CA VAL A 38 15.06 5.03 -0.66
C VAL A 38 16.38 4.53 -1.23
N SER A 39 16.69 3.26 -1.03
CA SER A 39 17.88 2.62 -1.60
C SER A 39 17.53 1.93 -2.92
N GLN A 40 18.04 2.47 -4.02
CA GLN A 40 17.84 1.87 -5.34
C GLN A 40 18.57 0.53 -5.49
N GLU A 41 19.78 0.45 -4.99
CA GLU A 41 20.61 -0.76 -5.06
C GLU A 41 19.95 -1.94 -4.35
N LYS A 42 19.44 -1.71 -3.13
CA LYS A 42 18.80 -2.73 -2.30
C LYS A 42 17.30 -2.87 -2.56
N ARG A 43 16.70 -1.99 -3.36
CA ARG A 43 15.24 -1.89 -3.57
C ARG A 43 14.49 -1.78 -2.24
N MET A 44 14.97 -0.91 -1.36
CA MET A 44 14.44 -0.72 -0.03
C MET A 44 13.90 0.69 0.15
N VAL A 45 12.86 0.78 0.98
CA VAL A 45 12.38 2.03 1.55
C VAL A 45 12.53 1.88 3.07
N ARG A 46 13.34 2.70 3.70
CA ARG A 46 13.77 2.46 5.11
C ARG A 46 14.30 1.03 5.27
N ASN A 47 13.62 0.23 6.10
CA ASN A 47 13.99 -1.15 6.40
C ASN A 47 13.16 -2.18 5.62
N ALA A 48 12.23 -1.75 4.78
CA ALA A 48 11.36 -2.64 4.02
C ALA A 48 11.93 -2.90 2.63
N ALA A 49 12.21 -4.17 2.32
CA ALA A 49 12.57 -4.63 0.98
C ALA A 49 11.30 -4.76 0.14
N LEU A 50 11.26 -4.11 -1.01
CA LEU A 50 10.13 -4.14 -1.93
C LEU A 50 10.40 -5.11 -3.09
N SER A 51 9.33 -5.67 -3.65
CA SER A 51 9.45 -6.40 -4.92
C SER A 51 9.95 -5.47 -6.02
N LYS A 52 10.58 -6.03 -7.05
CA LYS A 52 11.10 -5.27 -8.20
C LYS A 52 10.06 -4.34 -8.79
N ASP A 53 8.84 -4.84 -9.01
CA ASP A 53 7.76 -4.07 -9.65
C ASP A 53 7.24 -2.95 -8.75
N ALA A 54 7.01 -3.26 -7.46
CA ALA A 54 6.57 -2.26 -6.49
C ALA A 54 7.60 -1.14 -6.32
N PHE A 55 8.89 -1.50 -6.22
CA PHE A 55 9.98 -0.53 -6.12
C PHE A 55 10.09 0.34 -7.37
N SER A 56 10.11 -0.28 -8.56
CA SER A 56 10.23 0.44 -9.83
C SER A 56 9.08 1.42 -10.03
N TYR A 57 7.86 1.02 -9.69
CA TYR A 57 6.68 1.88 -9.76
C TYR A 57 6.82 3.07 -8.80
N LEU A 58 7.09 2.81 -7.53
CA LEU A 58 7.24 3.84 -6.50
C LEU A 58 8.38 4.80 -6.81
N TYR A 59 9.54 4.29 -7.21
CA TYR A 59 10.72 5.08 -7.53
C TYR A 59 10.48 6.01 -8.73
N ARG A 60 9.90 5.47 -9.81
CA ARG A 60 9.54 6.27 -10.98
C ARG A 60 8.66 7.45 -10.60
N LEU A 61 7.60 7.20 -9.85
CA LEU A 61 6.60 8.21 -9.52
C LEU A 61 7.11 9.23 -8.51
N SER A 62 7.99 8.83 -7.58
CA SER A 62 8.61 9.76 -6.64
C SER A 62 9.51 10.79 -7.31
N ASN A 63 9.96 10.53 -8.54
CA ASN A 63 10.82 11.42 -9.33
C ASN A 63 10.07 12.16 -10.46
N MET A 64 8.78 11.92 -10.64
CA MET A 64 7.97 12.68 -11.60
C MET A 64 7.52 14.01 -11.02
N ASP A 65 7.76 15.09 -11.72
CA ASP A 65 7.33 16.43 -11.29
C ASP A 65 5.91 16.75 -11.72
N ASP A 66 5.43 16.11 -12.77
CA ASP A 66 4.10 16.31 -13.31
C ASP A 66 3.42 14.99 -13.64
N ILE A 67 2.12 14.92 -13.39
CA ILE A 67 1.26 13.81 -13.81
C ILE A 67 0.11 14.39 -14.61
N GLU A 68 -0.05 13.94 -15.83
CA GLU A 68 -1.20 14.27 -16.65
C GLU A 68 -2.26 13.17 -16.55
N TYR A 69 -3.51 13.58 -16.48
CA TYR A 69 -4.65 12.66 -16.46
C TYR A 69 -5.84 13.27 -17.19
N ILE A 70 -6.75 12.43 -17.63
CA ILE A 70 -8.02 12.87 -18.24
C ILE A 70 -9.09 12.89 -17.15
N ASP A 71 -9.76 14.04 -16.98
CA ASP A 71 -10.88 14.19 -16.05
C ASP A 71 -12.16 13.53 -16.60
N TYR A 72 -13.22 13.54 -15.80
CA TYR A 72 -14.52 12.98 -16.21
C TYR A 72 -15.17 13.73 -17.39
N GLY A 73 -14.74 14.95 -17.67
CA GLY A 73 -15.19 15.74 -18.83
C GLY A 73 -14.34 15.56 -20.08
N GLY A 74 -13.39 14.61 -20.07
CA GLY A 74 -12.48 14.35 -21.19
C GLY A 74 -11.36 15.38 -21.37
N ARG A 75 -11.14 16.29 -20.39
CA ARG A 75 -10.10 17.31 -20.46
C ARG A 75 -8.81 16.79 -19.86
N VAL A 76 -7.70 17.14 -20.49
CA VAL A 76 -6.36 16.89 -19.93
C VAL A 76 -6.14 17.81 -18.74
N GLN A 77 -5.88 17.24 -17.58
CA GLN A 77 -5.52 17.92 -16.34
C GLN A 77 -4.07 17.58 -16.00
N ARG A 78 -3.39 18.52 -15.36
CA ARG A 78 -2.00 18.36 -14.93
C ARG A 78 -1.90 18.62 -13.43
N LEU A 79 -1.34 17.63 -12.71
CA LEU A 79 -0.97 17.77 -11.31
C LEU A 79 0.54 18.02 -11.25
N HIS A 80 0.93 19.14 -10.70
CA HIS A 80 2.31 19.47 -10.44
C HIS A 80 2.72 19.05 -9.05
N TYR A 81 3.88 18.41 -8.91
CA TYR A 81 4.47 17.99 -7.65
C TYR A 81 5.77 18.78 -7.45
N PRO A 82 5.77 19.78 -6.56
CA PRO A 82 6.97 20.57 -6.31
C PRO A 82 8.08 19.68 -5.78
N ASN A 83 9.32 20.12 -6.00
CA ASN A 83 10.47 19.41 -5.44
C ASN A 83 10.35 19.39 -3.90
N SER A 84 10.47 18.22 -3.33
CA SER A 84 10.38 17.98 -1.90
C SER A 84 11.35 16.87 -1.51
N LYS A 85 11.83 16.92 -0.27
CA LYS A 85 12.63 15.82 0.28
C LYS A 85 11.80 14.56 0.57
N TYR A 86 10.48 14.70 0.69
CA TYR A 86 9.58 13.59 1.01
C TYR A 86 9.25 12.73 -0.21
N LEU A 87 9.07 11.43 0.04
CA LEU A 87 8.72 10.45 -0.98
C LEU A 87 7.31 10.68 -1.52
N ILE A 88 6.34 10.87 -0.64
CA ILE A 88 4.98 11.23 -0.99
C ILE A 88 4.83 12.75 -0.91
N ARG A 89 4.57 13.34 -2.06
CA ARG A 89 4.48 14.79 -2.21
C ARG A 89 3.05 15.25 -2.32
N LYS A 90 2.78 16.45 -1.89
CA LYS A 90 1.48 17.11 -2.11
C LYS A 90 1.41 17.61 -3.53
N SER A 91 0.35 17.24 -4.26
CA SER A 91 0.07 17.81 -5.57
C SER A 91 -0.47 19.22 -5.46
N MET A 92 -0.17 20.03 -6.45
CA MET A 92 -0.69 21.38 -6.60
C MET A 92 -1.46 21.50 -7.90
N GLN A 93 -2.57 22.22 -7.84
CA GLN A 93 -3.12 22.81 -9.05
C GLN A 93 -2.25 24.02 -9.42
N ALA A 94 -1.92 24.17 -10.69
CA ALA A 94 -0.94 25.11 -11.24
C ALA A 94 -1.16 26.60 -10.88
N THR A 95 -2.21 26.94 -10.17
CA THR A 95 -2.64 28.32 -9.88
C THR A 95 -2.43 28.80 -8.45
N LYS A 96 -1.94 27.94 -7.53
CA LYS A 96 -1.75 28.34 -6.13
C LYS A 96 -0.27 28.47 -5.79
N SER A 97 0.12 29.72 -5.45
CA SER A 97 1.41 29.99 -4.81
C SER A 97 1.52 29.23 -3.51
N ILE A 98 2.62 28.48 -3.33
CA ILE A 98 2.87 27.75 -2.10
C ILE A 98 3.81 28.55 -1.20
N LYS A 99 3.30 28.81 -0.04
CA LYS A 99 4.13 29.01 1.16
C LYS A 99 4.01 27.72 1.97
N ASP A 100 5.13 27.05 2.18
CA ASP A 100 5.32 25.94 3.15
C ASP A 100 4.39 24.74 3.07
N VAL A 101 4.58 23.83 2.09
CA VAL A 101 4.01 22.50 2.28
C VAL A 101 4.91 21.41 1.73
N ASP A 102 5.93 21.04 2.45
CA ASP A 102 6.78 19.91 2.08
C ASP A 102 6.13 18.55 2.36
N MET A 103 5.31 18.44 3.39
CA MET A 103 4.80 17.16 3.88
C MET A 103 3.29 16.99 3.64
N VAL A 104 2.90 15.79 3.19
CA VAL A 104 1.48 15.41 3.06
C VAL A 104 0.88 15.17 4.45
N SER A 105 -0.32 15.68 4.71
CA SER A 105 -0.98 15.43 5.98
C SER A 105 -1.49 13.98 6.11
N PRO A 106 -1.56 13.43 7.34
CA PRO A 106 -2.17 12.12 7.54
C PRO A 106 -3.63 12.03 7.04
N PHE A 107 -4.35 13.13 7.06
CA PHE A 107 -5.69 13.23 6.52
C PHE A 107 -5.71 13.04 5.00
N SER A 108 -4.83 13.73 4.28
CA SER A 108 -4.69 13.59 2.81
C SER A 108 -4.33 12.16 2.39
N ILE A 109 -3.50 11.44 3.18
CA ILE A 109 -3.23 10.03 2.97
C ILE A 109 -4.51 9.19 3.02
N SER A 110 -5.35 9.42 4.03
CA SER A 110 -6.61 8.70 4.18
C SER A 110 -7.62 9.03 3.07
N GLU A 111 -7.68 10.30 2.66
CA GLU A 111 -8.54 10.73 1.55
C GLU A 111 -8.12 10.08 0.23
N ALA A 112 -6.83 10.07 -0.08
CA ALA A 112 -6.33 9.46 -1.31
C ALA A 112 -6.70 7.96 -1.42
N VAL A 113 -6.60 7.21 -0.32
CA VAL A 113 -7.01 5.80 -0.28
C VAL A 113 -8.52 5.66 -0.43
N ARG A 114 -9.31 6.55 0.21
CA ARG A 114 -10.77 6.55 0.09
C ARG A 114 -11.22 6.81 -1.34
N ASP A 115 -10.62 7.80 -2.00
CA ASP A 115 -10.97 8.17 -3.37
C ASP A 115 -10.61 7.06 -4.36
N LEU A 116 -9.44 6.42 -4.18
CA LEU A 116 -9.06 5.24 -4.94
C LEU A 116 -10.03 4.07 -4.70
N SER A 117 -10.43 3.85 -3.44
CA SER A 117 -11.39 2.82 -3.07
C SER A 117 -12.75 3.06 -3.70
N ALA A 118 -13.22 4.32 -3.73
CA ALA A 118 -14.46 4.69 -4.38
C ALA A 118 -14.41 4.41 -5.89
N ALA A 119 -13.34 4.80 -6.56
CA ALA A 119 -13.15 4.55 -7.99
C ALA A 119 -13.11 3.04 -8.33
N LEU A 120 -12.61 2.20 -7.41
CA LEU A 120 -12.66 0.74 -7.59
C LEU A 120 -14.06 0.17 -7.33
N SER A 121 -14.82 0.78 -6.42
CA SER A 121 -16.16 0.29 -6.01
C SER A 121 -17.24 0.47 -7.09
N GLU A 122 -16.96 1.24 -8.13
CA GLU A 122 -17.83 1.32 -9.33
C GLU A 122 -17.91 -0.03 -10.09
N ARG A 123 -17.10 -1.00 -9.73
CA ARG A 123 -17.14 -2.36 -10.26
C ARG A 123 -17.97 -3.27 -9.36
N PRO A 124 -18.85 -4.14 -9.93
CA PRO A 124 -19.79 -4.98 -9.16
C PRO A 124 -19.13 -5.86 -8.09
N ASP A 125 -17.88 -6.29 -8.33
CA ASP A 125 -17.17 -7.27 -7.48
C ASP A 125 -16.10 -6.65 -6.60
N SER A 126 -16.01 -5.32 -6.55
CA SER A 126 -14.93 -4.67 -5.82
C SER A 126 -15.28 -4.43 -4.35
N LYS A 127 -14.40 -4.84 -3.45
CA LYS A 127 -14.47 -4.52 -2.03
C LYS A 127 -13.73 -3.21 -1.75
N LYS A 128 -14.20 -2.46 -0.76
CA LYS A 128 -13.52 -1.25 -0.30
C LYS A 128 -12.08 -1.55 0.13
N ILE A 129 -11.15 -0.72 -0.31
CA ILE A 129 -9.76 -0.80 0.14
C ILE A 129 -9.62 -0.06 1.47
N HIS A 130 -9.02 -0.71 2.45
CA HIS A 130 -8.63 -0.13 3.72
C HIS A 130 -7.15 -0.43 3.99
N ALA A 131 -6.46 0.48 4.65
CA ALA A 131 -5.04 0.32 5.01
C ALA A 131 -4.79 -0.98 5.79
N THR A 132 -5.62 -1.24 6.81
CA THR A 132 -5.56 -2.48 7.60
C THR A 132 -5.79 -3.74 6.79
N SER A 133 -6.67 -3.69 5.79
CA SER A 133 -6.90 -4.84 4.89
C SER A 133 -5.70 -5.11 4.00
N LEU A 134 -5.00 -4.07 3.52
CA LEU A 134 -3.78 -4.22 2.73
C LEU A 134 -2.67 -4.88 3.55
N GLN A 135 -2.45 -4.42 4.77
CA GLN A 135 -1.46 -4.99 5.69
C GLN A 135 -1.79 -6.44 6.05
N THR A 136 -3.05 -6.71 6.40
CA THR A 136 -3.48 -8.09 6.73
C THR A 136 -3.32 -9.04 5.55
N ASN A 137 -3.68 -8.61 4.34
CA ASN A 137 -3.51 -9.44 3.14
C ASN A 137 -2.03 -9.72 2.84
N LYS A 138 -1.13 -8.75 3.09
CA LYS A 138 0.30 -9.00 2.95
C LYS A 138 0.79 -10.06 3.92
N ILE A 139 0.38 -9.99 5.18
CA ILE A 139 0.71 -11.00 6.19
C ILE A 139 0.19 -12.38 5.74
N PHE A 140 -1.03 -12.45 5.22
CA PHE A 140 -1.60 -13.70 4.73
C PHE A 140 -0.84 -14.25 3.52
N CYS A 141 -0.40 -13.40 2.59
CA CYS A 141 0.47 -13.82 1.49
C CYS A 141 1.79 -14.38 2.01
N ASP A 142 2.45 -13.69 2.95
CA ASP A 142 3.72 -14.12 3.51
C ASP A 142 3.60 -15.46 4.25
N LEU A 143 2.51 -15.65 4.99
CA LEU A 143 2.18 -16.92 5.65
C LEU A 143 2.00 -18.04 4.64
N TYR A 144 1.25 -17.80 3.58
CA TYR A 144 1.02 -18.79 2.54
C TYR A 144 2.30 -19.16 1.80
N ASP A 145 3.12 -18.16 1.45
CA ASP A 145 4.42 -18.40 0.82
C ASP A 145 5.34 -19.23 1.73
N TYR A 146 5.30 -18.98 3.04
CA TYR A 146 6.05 -19.75 4.02
C TYR A 146 5.56 -21.20 4.12
N GLU A 147 4.24 -21.43 4.13
CA GLU A 147 3.66 -22.80 4.06
C GLU A 147 4.18 -23.57 2.86
N GLN A 148 4.14 -22.93 1.67
CA GLN A 148 4.56 -23.59 0.43
C GLN A 148 6.06 -23.89 0.39
N GLN A 149 6.89 -22.97 0.88
CA GLN A 149 8.34 -23.12 0.88
C GLN A 149 8.82 -24.19 1.85
N ASN A 150 8.13 -24.40 2.96
CA ASN A 150 8.54 -25.31 4.03
C ASN A 150 7.71 -26.60 4.05
N ALA A 151 6.73 -26.76 3.17
CA ALA A 151 5.80 -27.90 3.13
C ALA A 151 5.13 -28.17 4.49
N ILE A 152 4.71 -27.11 5.18
CA ILE A 152 4.05 -27.16 6.48
C ILE A 152 2.66 -26.56 6.41
N ASP A 153 1.77 -27.00 7.30
CA ASP A 153 0.46 -26.38 7.51
C ASP A 153 0.52 -25.46 8.75
N ILE A 154 0.51 -24.14 8.53
CA ILE A 154 0.53 -23.14 9.60
C ILE A 154 -0.76 -23.17 10.44
N THR A 155 -1.75 -23.96 10.07
CA THR A 155 -2.94 -24.13 10.91
C THR A 155 -2.63 -24.77 12.25
N ASP A 156 -1.47 -25.42 12.38
CA ASP A 156 -0.92 -25.80 13.68
C ASP A 156 -0.50 -24.54 14.45
N THR A 157 -1.11 -24.37 15.62
CA THR A 157 -0.90 -23.24 16.54
C THR A 157 0.57 -23.05 16.94
N THR A 158 1.36 -24.11 16.93
CA THR A 158 2.77 -24.12 17.30
C THR A 158 3.59 -23.28 16.31
N TYR A 159 3.34 -23.37 15.02
CA TYR A 159 4.10 -22.65 14.00
C TYR A 159 3.79 -21.15 14.01
N LEU A 160 2.52 -20.76 14.12
CA LEU A 160 2.16 -19.34 14.15
C LEU A 160 2.71 -18.61 15.37
N LYS A 161 2.84 -19.30 16.52
CA LYS A 161 3.47 -18.73 17.71
C LYS A 161 4.99 -18.63 17.59
N ALA A 162 5.62 -19.53 16.84
CA ALA A 162 7.06 -19.52 16.59
C ALA A 162 7.49 -18.49 15.55
N MET A 163 6.58 -18.06 14.68
CA MET A 163 6.84 -17.02 13.71
C MET A 163 6.66 -15.66 14.37
N ASP A 164 7.74 -14.91 14.52
CA ASP A 164 7.73 -13.52 14.96
C ASP A 164 7.20 -12.63 13.83
N ILE A 165 5.92 -12.82 13.50
CA ILE A 165 5.26 -12.07 12.44
C ILE A 165 4.73 -10.77 13.05
N PRO A 166 5.19 -9.62 12.57
CA PRO A 166 4.65 -8.33 13.00
C PRO A 166 3.13 -8.32 12.84
N TYR A 167 2.42 -7.93 13.91
CA TYR A 167 0.95 -7.80 13.94
C TYR A 167 0.12 -9.10 14.10
N VAL A 168 0.72 -10.25 14.29
CA VAL A 168 -0.02 -11.40 14.81
C VAL A 168 -0.20 -11.21 16.32
N PRO A 169 -1.43 -11.22 16.85
CA PRO A 169 -1.64 -11.06 18.29
C PRO A 169 -1.05 -12.27 19.03
N HIS A 170 0.04 -12.08 19.74
CA HIS A 170 0.71 -13.13 20.47
C HIS A 170 0.12 -13.43 21.84
N SER A 171 -0.73 -12.54 22.37
CA SER A 171 -1.07 -12.52 23.80
C SER A 171 -2.51 -12.91 24.16
N GLU A 172 -3.45 -12.91 23.22
CA GLU A 172 -4.84 -13.23 23.50
C GLU A 172 -5.31 -14.42 22.65
N GLU A 173 -5.72 -15.48 23.31
CA GLU A 173 -6.16 -16.72 22.66
C GLU A 173 -7.33 -16.51 21.69
N THR A 174 -8.21 -15.58 22.00
CA THR A 174 -9.35 -15.20 21.17
C THR A 174 -8.89 -14.50 19.88
N SER A 175 -8.00 -13.51 19.99
CA SER A 175 -7.47 -12.76 18.84
C SER A 175 -6.69 -13.66 17.89
N TYR A 176 -5.98 -14.64 18.44
CA TYR A 176 -5.27 -15.64 17.66
C TYR A 176 -6.21 -16.56 16.88
N ARG A 177 -7.28 -17.04 17.52
CA ARG A 177 -8.30 -17.88 16.89
C ARG A 177 -9.00 -17.15 15.74
N ASP A 178 -9.33 -15.88 15.94
CA ASP A 178 -9.94 -15.03 14.91
C ASP A 178 -8.98 -14.80 13.74
N PHE A 179 -7.72 -14.54 14.03
CA PHE A 179 -6.70 -14.36 12.99
C PHE A 179 -6.55 -15.63 12.14
N LYS A 180 -6.42 -16.80 12.78
CA LYS A 180 -6.34 -18.10 12.11
C LYS A 180 -7.58 -18.35 11.25
N SER A 181 -8.77 -18.13 11.78
CA SER A 181 -10.03 -18.30 11.03
C SER A 181 -10.07 -17.42 9.78
N ARG A 182 -9.65 -16.15 9.88
CA ARG A 182 -9.59 -15.22 8.76
C ARG A 182 -8.53 -15.64 7.73
N TYR A 183 -7.38 -16.13 8.18
CA TYR A 183 -6.34 -16.64 7.27
C TYR A 183 -6.84 -17.85 6.48
N LEU A 184 -7.48 -18.83 7.14
CA LEU A 184 -8.04 -20.01 6.47
C LEU A 184 -9.12 -19.65 5.46
N GLN A 185 -10.01 -18.71 5.78
CA GLN A 185 -11.02 -18.21 4.84
C GLN A 185 -10.37 -17.53 3.65
N TRP A 186 -9.33 -16.72 3.88
CA TRP A 186 -8.57 -16.05 2.84
C TRP A 186 -7.86 -17.07 1.94
N ARG A 187 -7.18 -18.07 2.50
CA ARG A 187 -6.49 -19.14 1.77
C ARG A 187 -7.45 -19.92 0.87
N LYS A 188 -8.58 -20.32 1.43
CA LYS A 188 -9.63 -21.01 0.68
C LYS A 188 -10.17 -20.16 -0.48
N PHE A 189 -10.32 -18.86 -0.28
CA PHE A 189 -10.88 -17.97 -1.31
C PHE A 189 -9.91 -17.75 -2.47
N PHE A 190 -8.62 -17.59 -2.20
CA PHE A 190 -7.64 -17.24 -3.23
C PHE A 190 -6.95 -18.43 -3.86
N TYR A 191 -6.81 -19.55 -3.17
CA TYR A 191 -6.01 -20.71 -3.61
C TYR A 191 -6.78 -22.03 -3.65
N ASN A 192 -8.06 -22.03 -3.35
CA ASN A 192 -8.93 -23.21 -3.32
C ASN A 192 -8.35 -24.36 -2.44
N ALA A 193 -7.63 -24.02 -1.40
CA ALA A 193 -6.93 -24.94 -0.51
C ALA A 193 -7.69 -25.18 0.81
#